data_d1818dd76ef4ff8f74da13cfa84d29e5
#
_entry.id   d1818dd76ef4ff8f74da13cfa84d29e5
#
_cell.length_a   1.000
_cell.length_b   1.000
_cell.length_c   1.000
_cell.angle_alpha   90.00
_cell.angle_beta   90.00
_cell.angle_gamma   90.00
#
_symmetry.space_group_name_H-M   'P 1'
#
loop_
_entity.id
_entity.type
_entity.pdbx_description
1 polymer ?
#
loop_
_entity_poly.entity_id
_entity_poly.type
_entity_poly.pdbx_seq_one_letter_code
_entity_poly.pdbx_strand_id
1 'polypeptide(L)'
;MEVTVKILNRTGLHARPAALLAKLANQFQCSIRIVGNHSADAKSILDLLTLAAGPGTELRVNASGSDEQAAIQAIEALFAGKFQEE
;
A
#
# COMPACT_ATOMS: atom_id res chain seq x y z
N MET A 1 -10.90 -4.59 -7.93
CA MET A 1 -11.33 -3.48 -7.04
C MET A 1 -10.20 -2.48 -6.88
N GLU A 2 -10.51 -1.21 -6.94
CA GLU A 2 -9.49 -0.16 -6.90
C GLU A 2 -9.91 0.95 -5.96
N VAL A 3 -8.94 1.53 -5.26
CA VAL A 3 -9.16 2.70 -4.42
C VAL A 3 -7.95 3.61 -4.51
N THR A 4 -8.17 4.91 -4.35
CA THR A 4 -7.08 5.89 -4.26
C THR A 4 -6.80 6.15 -2.78
N VAL A 5 -5.52 6.13 -2.42
CA VAL A 5 -5.06 6.41 -1.07
C VAL A 5 -4.02 7.52 -1.13
N LYS A 6 -3.77 8.16 0.00
CA LYS A 6 -2.81 9.24 0.09
C LYS A 6 -1.81 8.94 1.21
N ILE A 7 -0.55 9.20 0.95
CA ILE A 7 0.49 9.03 1.96
C ILE A 7 0.42 10.21 2.93
N LEU A 8 0.01 9.94 4.16
CA LEU A 8 -0.20 10.97 5.19
C LEU A 8 0.94 11.04 6.20
N ASN A 9 1.79 10.01 6.27
CA ASN A 9 2.88 9.99 7.22
C ASN A 9 4.06 10.84 6.73
N ARG A 10 4.81 11.39 7.66
CA ARG A 10 5.87 12.37 7.37
C ARG A 10 6.97 11.83 6.50
N THR A 11 7.30 10.56 6.66
CA THR A 11 8.47 9.96 6.02
C THR A 11 8.16 9.31 4.68
N GLY A 12 6.87 9.26 4.31
CA GLY A 12 6.48 8.64 3.06
C GLY A 12 6.60 7.12 3.09
N LEU A 13 6.67 6.51 1.92
CA LEU A 13 6.71 5.05 1.78
C LEU A 13 8.16 4.57 1.80
N HIS A 14 8.83 4.70 2.96
CA HIS A 14 10.19 4.21 3.15
C HIS A 14 10.16 2.79 3.73
N ALA A 15 11.30 2.30 4.22
CA ALA A 15 11.45 0.88 4.56
C ALA A 15 10.42 0.37 5.57
N ARG A 16 10.17 1.12 6.65
CA ARG A 16 9.26 0.65 7.69
C ARG A 16 7.79 0.61 7.22
N PRO A 17 7.24 1.68 6.64
CA PRO A 17 5.88 1.60 6.08
C PRO A 17 5.77 0.56 4.97
N ALA A 18 6.79 0.43 4.11
CA ALA A 18 6.75 -0.58 3.06
C ALA A 18 6.70 -1.98 3.64
N ALA A 19 7.45 -2.24 4.72
CA ALA A 19 7.42 -3.54 5.39
C ALA A 19 6.05 -3.82 6.00
N LEU A 20 5.43 -2.81 6.64
CA LEU A 20 4.08 -2.97 7.20
C LEU A 20 3.06 -3.27 6.11
N LEU A 21 3.14 -2.55 5.00
CA LEU A 21 2.22 -2.76 3.89
C LEU A 21 2.39 -4.16 3.29
N ALA A 22 3.63 -4.57 3.05
CA ALA A 22 3.89 -5.90 2.49
C ALA A 22 3.41 -7.01 3.42
N LYS A 23 3.63 -6.85 4.72
CA LYS A 23 3.17 -7.83 5.71
C LYS A 23 1.65 -7.94 5.69
N LEU A 24 0.96 -6.81 5.65
CA LEU A 24 -0.50 -6.80 5.58
C LEU A 24 -0.99 -7.43 4.28
N ALA A 25 -0.41 -7.03 3.15
CA ALA A 25 -0.83 -7.54 1.85
C ALA A 25 -0.64 -9.05 1.73
N ASN A 26 0.41 -9.58 2.36
CA ASN A 26 0.68 -11.02 2.32
C ASN A 26 -0.32 -11.85 3.13
N GLN A 27 -1.19 -11.21 3.92
CA GLN A 27 -2.25 -11.92 4.62
C GLN A 27 -3.42 -12.26 3.71
N PHE A 28 -3.47 -11.69 2.51
CA PHE A 28 -4.56 -11.89 1.56
C PHE A 28 -4.10 -12.72 0.38
N GLN A 29 -5.03 -13.48 -0.20
CA GLN A 29 -4.71 -14.33 -1.35
C GLN A 29 -4.78 -13.57 -2.66
N CYS A 30 -5.56 -12.49 -2.70
CA CYS A 30 -5.73 -11.72 -3.92
C CYS A 30 -4.42 -11.07 -4.37
N SER A 31 -4.35 -10.76 -5.65
CA SER A 31 -3.26 -9.96 -6.21
C SER A 31 -3.48 -8.50 -5.80
N ILE A 32 -2.44 -7.85 -5.28
CA ILE A 32 -2.54 -6.46 -4.84
C ILE A 32 -1.39 -5.67 -5.47
N ARG A 33 -1.75 -4.61 -6.21
CA ARG A 33 -0.78 -3.72 -6.85
C ARG A 33 -0.94 -2.32 -6.29
N ILE A 34 0.17 -1.65 -6.07
CA ILE A 34 0.18 -0.24 -5.69
C ILE A 34 0.72 0.52 -6.89
N VAL A 35 -0.07 1.46 -7.40
CA VAL A 35 0.24 2.17 -8.64
C VAL A 35 0.48 3.64 -8.36
N GLY A 36 1.69 4.09 -8.62
CA GLY A 36 2.09 5.48 -8.59
C GLY A 36 2.65 5.86 -9.94
N ASN A 37 3.94 6.21 -9.99
CA ASN A 37 4.63 6.44 -11.26
C ASN A 37 4.84 5.13 -12.03
N HIS A 38 4.76 4.01 -11.36
CA HIS A 38 4.72 2.69 -11.97
C HIS A 38 3.97 1.75 -11.04
N SER A 39 3.78 0.50 -11.43
CA SER A 39 3.03 -0.49 -10.66
C SER A 39 3.97 -1.37 -9.86
N ALA A 40 3.71 -1.50 -8.56
CA ALA A 40 4.51 -2.32 -7.65
C ALA A 40 3.66 -3.41 -7.04
N ASP A 41 4.27 -4.57 -6.80
CA ASP A 41 3.63 -5.67 -6.08
C ASP A 41 3.58 -5.30 -4.59
N ALA A 42 2.37 -5.16 -4.06
CA ALA A 42 2.21 -4.77 -2.65
C ALA A 42 2.80 -5.78 -1.68
N LYS A 43 3.01 -7.01 -2.13
CA LYS A 43 3.55 -8.08 -1.28
C LYS A 43 5.08 -8.09 -1.25
N SER A 44 5.72 -7.19 -2.00
CA SER A 44 7.18 -7.11 -2.08
C SER A 44 7.67 -5.79 -1.52
N ILE A 45 8.44 -5.84 -0.43
CA ILE A 45 9.02 -4.64 0.18
C ILE A 45 9.91 -3.91 -0.84
N LEU A 46 10.74 -4.65 -1.56
CA LEU A 46 11.67 -4.04 -2.52
C LEU A 46 10.91 -3.33 -3.65
N ASP A 47 9.83 -3.94 -4.13
CA ASP A 47 9.02 -3.33 -5.16
C ASP A 47 8.38 -2.03 -4.68
N LEU A 48 7.83 -2.06 -3.46
CA LEU A 48 7.21 -0.87 -2.87
C LEU A 48 8.20 0.28 -2.74
N LEU A 49 9.44 -0.02 -2.38
CA LEU A 49 10.47 1.00 -2.24
C LEU A 49 10.80 1.67 -3.57
N THR A 50 10.62 0.98 -4.69
CA THR A 50 10.89 1.58 -6.01
C THR A 50 9.92 2.69 -6.36
N LEU A 51 8.77 2.78 -5.68
CA LEU A 51 7.82 3.85 -5.92
C LEU A 51 8.36 5.20 -5.44
N ALA A 52 9.26 5.20 -4.48
CA ALA A 52 9.89 6.40 -3.93
C ALA A 52 8.86 7.48 -3.57
N ALA A 53 7.70 7.06 -3.06
CA ALA A 53 6.57 7.96 -2.84
C ALA A 53 6.72 8.70 -1.52
N GLY A 54 6.69 10.02 -1.58
CA GLY A 54 6.79 10.88 -0.41
C GLY A 54 5.44 11.26 0.17
N PRO A 55 5.44 12.05 1.25
CA PRO A 55 4.20 12.49 1.89
C PRO A 55 3.35 13.30 0.91
N GLY A 56 2.05 13.11 0.98
CA GLY A 56 1.10 13.80 0.11
C GLY A 56 0.88 13.12 -1.22
N THR A 57 1.68 12.13 -1.58
CA THR A 57 1.53 11.40 -2.84
C THR A 57 0.25 10.57 -2.83
N GLU A 58 -0.51 10.64 -3.91
CA GLU A 58 -1.67 9.77 -4.12
C GLU A 58 -1.23 8.53 -4.87
N LEU A 59 -1.73 7.38 -4.41
CA LEU A 59 -1.45 6.09 -5.01
C LEU A 59 -2.77 5.38 -5.24
N ARG A 60 -2.81 4.52 -6.26
CA ARG A 60 -3.97 3.67 -6.48
C ARG A 60 -3.64 2.26 -6.00
N VAL A 61 -4.61 1.66 -5.32
CA VAL A 61 -4.50 0.28 -4.83
C VAL A 61 -5.44 -0.57 -5.65
N ASN A 62 -4.90 -1.54 -6.37
CA ASN A 62 -5.67 -2.48 -7.17
C ASN A 62 -5.60 -3.85 -6.55
N ALA A 63 -6.75 -4.41 -6.17
CA ALA A 63 -6.82 -5.76 -5.62
C ALA A 63 -7.74 -6.60 -6.48
N SER A 64 -7.33 -7.83 -6.78
CA SER A 64 -8.09 -8.74 -7.64
C SER A 64 -8.03 -10.15 -7.07
N GLY A 65 -9.17 -10.69 -6.68
CA GLY A 65 -9.28 -12.03 -6.13
C GLY A 65 -10.44 -12.12 -5.16
N SER A 66 -10.60 -13.30 -4.55
CA SER A 66 -11.79 -13.59 -3.72
C SER A 66 -11.88 -12.73 -2.47
N ASP A 67 -10.75 -12.29 -1.91
CA ASP A 67 -10.72 -11.48 -0.69
C ASP A 67 -10.35 -10.02 -0.98
N GLU A 68 -10.56 -9.55 -2.20
CA GLU A 68 -10.15 -8.21 -2.62
C GLU A 68 -10.78 -7.10 -1.78
N GLN A 69 -12.05 -7.25 -1.41
CA GLN A 69 -12.72 -6.20 -0.64
C GLN A 69 -12.12 -6.06 0.75
N ALA A 70 -11.87 -7.17 1.41
CA ALA A 70 -11.23 -7.16 2.73
C ALA A 70 -9.82 -6.57 2.65
N ALA A 71 -9.09 -6.92 1.59
CA ALA A 71 -7.74 -6.40 1.38
C ALA A 71 -7.75 -4.88 1.20
N ILE A 72 -8.65 -4.36 0.38
CA ILE A 72 -8.77 -2.92 0.13
C ILE A 72 -9.08 -2.18 1.44
N GLN A 73 -10.02 -2.70 2.23
CA GLN A 73 -10.39 -2.06 3.49
C GLN A 73 -9.22 -2.01 4.47
N ALA A 74 -8.48 -3.10 4.57
CA ALA A 74 -7.34 -3.18 5.47
C ALA A 74 -6.23 -2.21 5.05
N ILE A 75 -5.96 -2.14 3.74
CA ILE A 75 -4.91 -1.27 3.23
C ILE A 75 -5.31 0.19 3.37
N GLU A 76 -6.57 0.54 3.09
CA GLU A 76 -7.04 1.90 3.32
C GLU A 76 -6.84 2.33 4.77
N ALA A 77 -7.15 1.43 5.71
CA ALA A 77 -6.99 1.73 7.14
C ALA A 77 -5.52 1.96 7.49
N LEU A 78 -4.62 1.20 6.89
CA LEU A 78 -3.18 1.36 7.16
C LEU A 78 -2.69 2.72 6.66
N PHE A 79 -3.09 3.15 5.47
CA PHE A 79 -2.73 4.46 4.95
C PHE A 79 -3.34 5.59 5.79
N ALA A 80 -4.63 5.45 6.14
CA ALA A 80 -5.33 6.46 6.93
C ALA A 80 -4.72 6.59 8.34
N GLY A 81 -4.20 5.50 8.89
CA GLY A 81 -3.53 5.48 10.18
C GLY A 81 -2.06 5.88 10.10
N LYS A 82 -1.60 6.42 8.98
CA LYS A 82 -0.22 6.89 8.78
C LYS A 82 0.81 5.79 9.03
N PHE A 83 0.46 4.56 8.69
CA PHE A 83 1.32 3.39 8.89
C PHE A 83 1.76 3.27 10.36
N GLN A 84 0.89 3.65 11.29
CA GLN A 84 1.15 3.62 12.74
C GLN A 84 2.27 4.59 13.15
N GLU A 85 2.62 5.51 12.27
CA GLU A 85 3.49 6.65 12.59
C GLU A 85 2.64 7.86 12.96
N GLU A 86 3.26 8.89 13.41
CA GLU A 86 2.55 10.12 13.73
C GLU A 86 2.12 10.92 12.53
#